data_30e94115bbd0858fa749e8b4e201b142
#
_entry.id   30e94115bbd0858fa749e8b4e201b142
#
_cell.length_a   1.000
_cell.length_b   1.000
_cell.length_c   1.000
_cell.angle_alpha   90.00
_cell.angle_beta   90.00
_cell.angle_gamma   90.00
#
_symmetry.space_group_name_H-M   'P 1'
#
loop_
_entity.id
_entity.type
_entity.pdbx_description
1 polymer ?
#
loop_
_entity_poly.entity_id
_entity_poly.type
_entity_poly.pdbx_seq_one_letter_code
_entity_poly.pdbx_strand_id
1 'polypeptide(L)'
;VIEAGFHSYAGLPHRSQRVAEKDGVIFVNDSKATNVDSALKALLAFDNIRWICGGLEKDGGLGGLAPGLAHVRRAYVIGREAAQFAIGLGAVDTQVCATMSEAVARAVRDAEPGDVVLLAPAAASFDQYDNFEKRGEDFMAQVHAQLGG
;
A
#
# COMPACT_ATOMS: atom_id res chain seq x y z
N VAL A 1 10.62 -19.01 -5.40
CA VAL A 1 10.54 -19.08 -5.47
C VAL A 1 10.48 -18.85 -5.21
N ILE A 2 10.33 -18.60 -5.20
CA ILE A 2 10.18 -18.62 -5.20
C ILE A 2 10.60 -18.67 -5.32
N GLU A 3 10.90 -18.77 -5.64
CA GLU A 3 11.16 -19.01 -5.94
C GLU A 3 11.18 -19.12 -6.36
N ALA A 4 11.59 -19.32 -6.12
CA ALA A 4 11.55 -19.46 -7.01
C ALA A 4 10.70 -19.03 -7.72
N GLY A 5 10.61 -19.20 -8.15
CA GLY A 5 9.53 -18.89 -8.88
C GLY A 5 8.92 -17.56 -8.74
N PHE A 6 8.98 -16.89 -7.70
CA PHE A 6 8.22 -15.68 -7.66
C PHE A 6 8.77 -14.54 -8.50
N HIS A 7 9.93 -14.66 -9.01
CA HIS A 7 10.38 -13.68 -9.98
C HIS A 7 9.50 -13.64 -11.21
N SER A 8 8.77 -14.68 -11.48
CA SER A 8 7.85 -14.68 -12.61
C SER A 8 6.64 -13.78 -12.39
N TYR A 9 6.43 -13.35 -11.17
CA TYR A 9 5.34 -12.40 -10.90
C TYR A 9 5.73 -10.99 -11.21
N ALA A 10 6.98 -10.77 -11.44
CA ALA A 10 7.50 -9.50 -11.18
C ALA A 10 6.92 -8.44 -12.06
N GLY A 11 6.74 -8.55 -13.21
CA GLY A 11 6.53 -7.33 -13.92
C GLY A 11 7.61 -6.35 -13.51
N LEU A 12 7.30 -5.08 -13.57
CA LEU A 12 8.27 -4.05 -13.23
C LEU A 12 8.37 -3.87 -11.71
N PRO A 13 9.59 -3.64 -11.19
CA PRO A 13 9.76 -3.35 -9.77
C PRO A 13 8.88 -2.16 -9.34
N HIS A 14 8.36 -2.25 -8.11
CA HIS A 14 7.51 -1.23 -7.49
C HIS A 14 6.19 -0.98 -8.23
N ARG A 15 5.84 -1.82 -9.21
CA ARG A 15 4.57 -1.73 -9.90
C ARG A 15 3.87 -3.08 -9.78
N SER A 16 2.87 -3.16 -8.90
CA SER A 16 2.13 -4.37 -8.58
C SER A 16 3.05 -5.57 -8.32
N GLN A 17 4.19 -5.31 -7.71
CA GLN A 17 5.21 -6.31 -7.46
C GLN A 17 4.81 -7.16 -6.26
N ARG A 18 4.65 -8.46 -6.48
CA ARG A 18 4.36 -9.36 -5.37
C ARG A 18 5.62 -9.55 -4.54
N VAL A 19 5.54 -9.23 -3.25
CA VAL A 19 6.66 -9.24 -2.33
C VAL A 19 6.73 -10.52 -1.53
N ALA A 20 5.58 -11.00 -1.06
CA ALA A 20 5.53 -12.15 -0.18
C ALA A 20 4.11 -12.71 -0.12
N GLU A 21 3.99 -13.91 0.40
CA GLU A 21 2.69 -14.51 0.74
C GLU A 21 2.89 -15.33 2.01
N LYS A 22 1.99 -15.16 2.99
CA LYS A 22 2.06 -15.92 4.22
C LYS A 22 0.66 -16.06 4.81
N ASP A 23 0.30 -17.28 5.20
CA ASP A 23 -0.98 -17.59 5.86
C ASP A 23 -2.19 -17.11 5.06
N GLY A 24 -2.09 -17.18 3.74
CA GLY A 24 -3.17 -16.77 2.85
C GLY A 24 -3.24 -15.29 2.58
N VAL A 25 -2.28 -14.52 3.06
CA VAL A 25 -2.21 -13.07 2.85
C VAL A 25 -1.10 -12.77 1.83
N ILE A 26 -1.45 -11.99 0.81
CA ILE A 26 -0.52 -11.60 -0.25
C ILE A 26 -0.07 -10.16 -0.01
N PHE A 27 1.22 -9.90 -0.20
CA PHE A 27 1.80 -8.57 -0.03
C PHE A 27 2.26 -8.04 -1.38
N VAL A 28 1.78 -6.84 -1.76
CA VAL A 28 2.03 -6.26 -3.08
C VAL A 28 2.61 -4.87 -2.95
N ASN A 29 3.73 -4.63 -3.64
CA ASN A 29 4.39 -3.33 -3.69
C ASN A 29 4.04 -2.62 -4.99
N ASP A 30 3.25 -1.55 -4.88
CA ASP A 30 2.95 -0.68 -6.01
C ASP A 30 3.31 0.78 -5.65
N SER A 31 4.52 0.97 -5.13
CA SER A 31 5.00 2.29 -4.72
C SER A 31 5.03 3.28 -5.89
N LYS A 32 5.07 2.78 -7.12
CA LYS A 32 5.02 3.62 -8.31
C LYS A 32 3.65 4.26 -8.51
N ALA A 33 2.61 3.82 -7.79
CA ALA A 33 1.27 4.42 -7.85
C ALA A 33 1.25 5.76 -7.11
N THR A 34 1.88 6.77 -7.71
CA THR A 34 2.11 8.09 -7.11
C THR A 34 1.00 9.08 -7.40
N ASN A 35 -0.06 8.66 -8.05
CA ASN A 35 -1.22 9.50 -8.31
C ASN A 35 -2.51 8.69 -8.18
N VAL A 36 -3.65 9.40 -8.24
CA VAL A 36 -4.95 8.79 -8.02
C VAL A 36 -5.27 7.75 -9.10
N ASP A 37 -4.98 8.04 -10.37
CA ASP A 37 -5.29 7.11 -11.45
C ASP A 37 -4.57 5.78 -11.29
N SER A 38 -3.28 5.82 -10.96
CA SER A 38 -2.49 4.60 -10.79
C SER A 38 -2.93 3.82 -9.56
N ALA A 39 -3.24 4.52 -8.47
CA ALA A 39 -3.73 3.87 -7.26
C ALA A 39 -5.11 3.24 -7.49
N LEU A 40 -5.98 3.90 -8.24
CA LEU A 40 -7.28 3.32 -8.57
C LEU A 40 -7.12 2.01 -9.31
N LYS A 41 -6.21 1.96 -10.30
CA LYS A 41 -5.96 0.72 -11.03
C LYS A 41 -5.52 -0.40 -10.09
N ALA A 42 -4.64 -0.09 -9.13
CA ALA A 42 -4.19 -1.08 -8.17
C ALA A 42 -5.34 -1.56 -7.29
N LEU A 43 -6.19 -0.65 -6.80
CA LEU A 43 -7.33 -1.01 -5.96
C LEU A 43 -8.34 -1.87 -6.71
N LEU A 44 -8.53 -1.61 -8.01
CA LEU A 44 -9.46 -2.39 -8.80
C LEU A 44 -8.92 -3.78 -9.17
N ALA A 45 -7.63 -3.99 -9.01
CA ALA A 45 -7.00 -5.27 -9.37
C ALA A 45 -7.16 -6.33 -8.28
N PHE A 46 -7.52 -5.96 -7.05
CA PHE A 46 -7.60 -6.87 -5.92
C PHE A 46 -8.88 -6.66 -5.13
N ASP A 47 -9.22 -7.64 -4.30
CA ASP A 47 -10.29 -7.54 -3.31
C ASP A 47 -9.72 -7.72 -1.91
N ASN A 48 -10.50 -7.36 -0.90
CA ASN A 48 -10.14 -7.54 0.51
C ASN A 48 -8.80 -6.87 0.83
N ILE A 49 -8.68 -5.60 0.43
CA ILE A 49 -7.41 -4.89 0.49
C ILE A 49 -7.18 -4.25 1.85
N ARG A 50 -6.01 -4.52 2.45
CA ARG A 50 -5.43 -3.74 3.53
C ARG A 50 -4.49 -2.73 2.88
N TRP A 51 -4.92 -1.50 2.74
CA TRP A 51 -4.32 -0.52 1.84
C TRP A 51 -3.39 0.43 2.57
N ILE A 52 -2.11 0.41 2.22
CA ILE A 52 -1.13 1.37 2.74
C ILE A 52 -1.01 2.49 1.73
N CYS A 53 -1.24 3.73 2.18
CA CYS A 53 -1.32 4.90 1.30
C CYS A 53 -0.82 6.14 2.03
N GLY A 54 -0.73 7.25 1.27
CA GLY A 54 -0.32 8.52 1.84
C GLY A 54 1.02 9.00 1.31
N GLY A 55 1.32 10.24 1.63
CA GLY A 55 2.46 10.98 1.14
C GLY A 55 1.99 12.37 0.82
N LEU A 56 2.66 13.02 -0.13
CA LEU A 56 2.25 14.36 -0.58
C LEU A 56 1.10 14.22 -1.57
N GLU A 57 -0.05 14.76 -1.18
CA GLU A 57 -1.26 14.72 -1.99
C GLU A 57 -1.08 15.60 -3.21
N LYS A 58 -1.52 15.10 -4.37
CA LYS A 58 -1.44 15.86 -5.60
C LYS A 58 -2.73 16.66 -5.83
N ASP A 59 -2.66 17.62 -6.75
CA ASP A 59 -3.80 18.43 -7.11
C ASP A 59 -4.98 17.55 -7.53
N GLY A 60 -6.19 17.99 -7.22
CA GLY A 60 -7.39 17.27 -7.57
C GLY A 60 -7.94 16.38 -6.47
N GLY A 61 -7.21 16.21 -5.40
CA GLY A 61 -7.66 15.44 -4.25
C GLY A 61 -7.83 13.95 -4.52
N LEU A 62 -8.62 13.28 -3.70
CA LEU A 62 -8.74 11.83 -3.70
C LEU A 62 -10.06 11.31 -4.25
N GLY A 63 -10.92 12.20 -4.77
CA GLY A 63 -12.26 11.81 -5.22
C GLY A 63 -12.27 10.74 -6.29
N GLY A 64 -11.26 10.70 -7.15
CA GLY A 64 -11.17 9.71 -8.21
C GLY A 64 -10.97 8.27 -7.72
N LEU A 65 -10.66 8.08 -6.44
CA LEU A 65 -10.49 6.75 -5.87
C LEU A 65 -11.81 6.05 -5.53
N ALA A 66 -12.92 6.78 -5.54
CA ALA A 66 -14.18 6.24 -5.05
C ALA A 66 -14.54 4.85 -5.60
N PRO A 67 -14.39 4.55 -6.90
CA PRO A 67 -14.73 3.22 -7.40
C PRO A 67 -13.89 2.11 -6.80
N GLY A 68 -12.65 2.41 -6.40
CA GLY A 68 -11.75 1.41 -5.82
C GLY A 68 -11.92 1.22 -4.32
N LEU A 69 -12.52 2.19 -3.64
CA LEU A 69 -12.62 2.14 -2.18
C LEU A 69 -13.52 1.01 -1.69
N ALA A 70 -14.44 0.53 -2.53
CA ALA A 70 -15.28 -0.60 -2.19
C ALA A 70 -14.47 -1.89 -1.98
N HIS A 71 -13.26 -1.97 -2.53
CA HIS A 71 -12.37 -3.12 -2.40
C HIS A 71 -11.51 -3.06 -1.15
N VAL A 72 -11.52 -1.94 -0.41
CA VAL A 72 -10.64 -1.68 0.73
C VAL A 72 -11.32 -2.08 2.03
N ARG A 73 -10.68 -2.93 2.82
CA ARG A 73 -11.17 -3.29 4.15
C ARG A 73 -10.72 -2.28 5.20
N ARG A 74 -9.51 -1.79 5.09
CA ARG A 74 -8.98 -0.75 5.97
C ARG A 74 -7.81 -0.06 5.28
N ALA A 75 -7.69 1.25 5.49
CA ALA A 75 -6.57 2.04 4.99
C ALA A 75 -5.62 2.37 6.13
N TYR A 76 -4.31 2.34 5.85
CA TYR A 76 -3.24 2.65 6.79
C TYR A 76 -2.43 3.78 6.18
N VAL A 77 -2.57 4.98 6.74
CA VAL A 77 -2.08 6.20 6.10
C VAL A 77 -0.78 6.63 6.75
N ILE A 78 0.22 6.88 5.90
CA ILE A 78 1.55 7.30 6.34
C ILE A 78 1.86 8.71 5.83
N GLY A 79 2.90 9.33 6.37
CA GLY A 79 3.38 10.64 5.93
C GLY A 79 2.98 11.75 6.87
N ARG A 80 3.60 12.92 6.65
CA ARG A 80 3.37 14.08 7.52
C ARG A 80 1.93 14.59 7.45
N GLU A 81 1.27 14.39 6.31
CA GLU A 81 -0.10 14.85 6.10
C GLU A 81 -1.10 13.71 6.21
N ALA A 82 -0.75 12.68 6.97
CA ALA A 82 -1.59 11.49 7.07
C ALA A 82 -3.00 11.81 7.57
N ALA A 83 -3.14 12.67 8.57
CA ALA A 83 -4.46 13.01 9.09
C ALA A 83 -5.33 13.69 8.04
N GLN A 84 -4.76 14.60 7.26
CA GLN A 84 -5.50 15.28 6.20
C GLN A 84 -5.84 14.32 5.07
N PHE A 85 -4.91 13.45 4.70
CA PHE A 85 -5.14 12.42 3.70
C PHE A 85 -6.30 11.51 4.12
N ALA A 86 -6.32 11.13 5.40
CA ALA A 86 -7.39 10.30 5.95
C ALA A 86 -8.76 10.96 5.83
N ILE A 87 -8.82 12.27 6.06
CA ILE A 87 -10.07 13.03 5.91
C ILE A 87 -10.57 12.92 4.46
N GLY A 88 -9.65 12.97 3.49
CA GLY A 88 -10.01 12.87 2.08
C GLY A 88 -10.55 11.52 1.67
N LEU A 89 -10.33 10.48 2.46
CA LEU A 89 -10.84 9.14 2.18
C LEU A 89 -12.28 8.93 2.64
N GLY A 90 -12.82 9.87 3.41
CA GLY A 90 -14.23 9.82 3.80
C GLY A 90 -14.58 8.65 4.71
N ALA A 91 -15.52 7.81 4.28
CA ALA A 91 -16.08 6.76 5.12
C ALA A 91 -15.23 5.50 5.22
N VAL A 92 -14.08 5.45 4.55
CA VAL A 92 -13.20 4.27 4.63
C VAL A 92 -12.65 4.14 6.05
N ASP A 93 -12.67 2.92 6.59
CA ASP A 93 -12.06 2.64 7.89
C ASP A 93 -10.56 2.90 7.78
N THR A 94 -10.05 3.89 8.52
CA THR A 94 -8.70 4.42 8.30
C THR A 94 -7.95 4.54 9.62
N GLN A 95 -6.67 4.10 9.59
CA GLN A 95 -5.73 4.29 10.69
C GLN A 95 -4.63 5.23 10.25
N VAL A 96 -4.35 6.26 11.05
CA VAL A 96 -3.20 7.14 10.81
C VAL A 96 -1.99 6.51 11.48
N CYS A 97 -0.99 6.15 10.67
CA CYS A 97 0.15 5.36 11.15
C CYS A 97 1.46 6.13 11.19
N ALA A 98 1.54 7.27 10.53
CA ALA A 98 2.73 8.10 10.44
C ALA A 98 3.91 7.46 9.70
N THR A 99 4.32 6.24 10.00
CA THR A 99 5.49 5.60 9.39
C THR A 99 5.12 4.31 8.68
N MET A 100 5.99 3.90 7.73
CA MET A 100 5.81 2.64 7.02
C MET A 100 5.88 1.45 7.98
N SER A 101 6.81 1.48 8.93
CA SER A 101 6.95 0.41 9.89
C SER A 101 5.66 0.16 10.66
N GLU A 102 5.04 1.23 11.12
CA GLU A 102 3.79 1.15 11.87
C GLU A 102 2.65 0.66 10.98
N ALA A 103 2.57 1.17 9.75
CA ALA A 103 1.50 0.78 8.83
C ALA A 103 1.58 -0.72 8.49
N VAL A 104 2.78 -1.21 8.18
CA VAL A 104 2.97 -2.62 7.85
C VAL A 104 2.65 -3.49 9.06
N ALA A 105 3.12 -3.11 10.26
CA ALA A 105 2.86 -3.89 11.47
C ALA A 105 1.36 -4.01 11.75
N ARG A 106 0.62 -2.91 11.59
CA ARG A 106 -0.83 -2.94 11.83
C ARG A 106 -1.55 -3.73 10.76
N ALA A 107 -1.16 -3.58 9.49
CA ALA A 107 -1.79 -4.33 8.40
C ALA A 107 -1.58 -5.83 8.57
N VAL A 108 -0.38 -6.25 8.95
CA VAL A 108 -0.10 -7.67 9.21
C VAL A 108 -0.95 -8.19 10.36
N ARG A 109 -1.07 -7.41 11.44
CA ARG A 109 -1.87 -7.81 12.59
C ARG A 109 -3.34 -7.98 12.23
N ASP A 110 -3.87 -7.09 11.38
CA ASP A 110 -5.28 -7.08 11.04
C ASP A 110 -5.64 -8.05 9.91
N ALA A 111 -4.67 -8.45 9.09
CA ALA A 111 -4.95 -9.22 7.88
C ALA A 111 -5.44 -10.62 8.21
N GLU A 112 -6.38 -11.09 7.39
CA GLU A 112 -6.96 -12.42 7.48
C GLU A 112 -6.67 -13.18 6.18
N PRO A 113 -6.72 -14.52 6.20
CA PRO A 113 -6.52 -15.29 4.97
C PRO A 113 -7.45 -14.80 3.86
N GLY A 114 -6.88 -14.58 2.69
CA GLY A 114 -7.60 -14.01 1.56
C GLY A 114 -7.39 -12.51 1.39
N ASP A 115 -6.82 -11.84 2.38
CA ASP A 115 -6.56 -10.40 2.28
C ASP A 115 -5.31 -10.11 1.44
N VAL A 116 -5.26 -8.90 0.90
CA VAL A 116 -4.10 -8.39 0.18
C VAL A 116 -3.60 -7.13 0.91
N VAL A 117 -2.35 -7.16 1.36
CA VAL A 117 -1.70 -5.96 1.90
C VAL A 117 -1.03 -5.25 0.73
N LEU A 118 -1.56 -4.10 0.36
CA LEU A 118 -1.17 -3.39 -0.85
C LEU A 118 -0.62 -2.02 -0.51
N LEU A 119 0.62 -1.75 -0.95
CA LEU A 119 1.16 -0.40 -0.96
C LEU A 119 0.82 0.23 -2.31
N ALA A 120 -0.12 1.17 -2.32
CA ALA A 120 -0.49 1.95 -3.51
C ALA A 120 -0.77 3.37 -3.02
N PRO A 121 0.27 4.20 -2.90
CA PRO A 121 0.19 5.40 -2.07
C PRO A 121 -0.77 6.47 -2.52
N ALA A 122 -1.06 6.57 -3.81
CA ALA A 122 -1.88 7.64 -4.40
C ALA A 122 -1.27 9.03 -4.21
N ALA A 123 0.00 9.11 -3.81
CA ALA A 123 0.67 10.36 -3.51
C ALA A 123 2.17 10.21 -3.73
N ALA A 124 2.86 11.33 -3.92
CA ALA A 124 4.30 11.33 -4.05
C ALA A 124 4.98 11.00 -2.71
N SER A 125 6.22 10.54 -2.78
CA SER A 125 6.94 10.04 -1.61
C SER A 125 7.81 11.07 -0.90
N PHE A 126 7.92 12.29 -1.43
CA PHE A 126 8.99 13.23 -1.08
C PHE A 126 8.92 13.79 0.35
N ASP A 127 7.84 13.53 1.09
CA ASP A 127 7.78 13.93 2.48
C ASP A 127 8.58 13.01 3.42
N GLN A 128 8.79 11.74 3.03
CA GLN A 128 9.50 10.77 3.86
C GLN A 128 10.63 10.04 3.13
N TYR A 129 10.63 10.05 1.81
CA TYR A 129 11.58 9.29 1.00
C TYR A 129 12.09 10.14 -0.15
N ASP A 130 13.30 9.84 -0.62
CA ASP A 130 13.89 10.54 -1.76
C ASP A 130 13.12 10.27 -3.05
N ASN A 131 12.52 9.11 -3.17
CA ASN A 131 11.78 8.73 -4.37
C ASN A 131 10.86 7.54 -4.06
N PHE A 132 10.04 7.13 -5.04
CA PHE A 132 9.11 6.03 -4.83
C PHE A 132 9.82 4.68 -4.66
N GLU A 133 11.02 4.54 -5.25
CA GLU A 133 11.79 3.30 -5.10
C GLU A 133 12.20 3.10 -3.65
N LYS A 134 12.66 4.15 -2.98
CA LYS A 134 13.03 4.07 -1.56
C LYS A 134 11.82 3.72 -0.70
N ARG A 135 10.66 4.27 -1.01
CA ARG A 135 9.43 3.94 -0.30
C ARG A 135 9.08 2.46 -0.49
N GLY A 136 9.16 1.96 -1.72
CA GLY A 136 8.89 0.56 -2.01
C GLY A 136 9.87 -0.38 -1.33
N GLU A 137 11.16 -0.01 -1.31
CA GLU A 137 12.18 -0.79 -0.63
C GLU A 137 11.92 -0.88 0.87
N ASP A 138 11.51 0.23 1.48
CA ASP A 138 11.17 0.24 2.90
C ASP A 138 9.96 -0.67 3.17
N PHE A 139 8.94 -0.59 2.33
CA PHE A 139 7.78 -1.48 2.46
C PHE A 139 8.21 -2.94 2.44
N MET A 140 9.03 -3.32 1.46
CA MET A 140 9.49 -4.71 1.35
C MET A 140 10.29 -5.15 2.57
N ALA A 141 11.17 -4.28 3.08
CA ALA A 141 11.96 -4.57 4.25
C ALA A 141 11.07 -4.76 5.49
N GLN A 142 10.07 -3.88 5.66
CA GLN A 142 9.16 -3.99 6.80
C GLN A 142 8.30 -5.25 6.71
N VAL A 143 7.84 -5.61 5.52
CA VAL A 143 7.08 -6.85 5.32
C VAL A 143 7.93 -8.05 5.76
N HIS A 144 9.16 -8.15 5.27
CA HIS A 144 10.02 -9.28 5.62
C HIS A 144 10.30 -9.33 7.12
N ALA A 145 10.49 -8.18 7.76
CA ALA A 145 10.71 -8.11 9.21
C ALA A 145 9.48 -8.62 9.97
N GLN A 146 8.28 -8.22 9.55
CA GLN A 146 7.04 -8.64 10.23
C GLN A 146 6.73 -10.12 10.03
N LEU A 147 7.14 -10.70 8.91
CA LEU A 147 6.86 -12.10 8.64
C LEU A 147 7.85 -13.05 9.28
N GLY A 148 8.67 -12.55 10.18
CA GLY A 148 9.56 -13.38 10.96
C GLY A 148 10.89 -13.61 10.29
N GLY A 149 11.15 -12.75 9.35
CA GLY A 149 12.31 -12.84 8.50
C GLY A 149 13.58 -13.04 9.20
#